data_cd0b0d2f4db0f32c67445cbdff9d84b1
#
_entry.id   cd0b0d2f4db0f32c67445cbdff9d84b1
#
_cell.length_a   1.000
_cell.length_b   1.000
_cell.length_c   1.000
_cell.angle_alpha   90.00
_cell.angle_beta   90.00
_cell.angle_gamma   90.00
#
_symmetry.space_group_name_H-M   'P 1'
#
loop_
_entity.id
_entity.type
_entity.pdbx_description
1 polymer ?
#
loop_
_entity_poly.entity_id
_entity_poly.type
_entity_poly.pdbx_seq_one_letter_code
_entity_poly.pdbx_strand_id
1 'polypeptide(L)'
;MSALTIILSETEEGAYLRETAAEALSAASVCGIDVELVVVSQHLETVLQCLADVPCRVLAHEEKNLAAWNNSGAEGASGELLLFLQEGIILTPRGLQKMVETLLLDTTIAAVGPFSNRTTFSWQYLNAEKM
;
A
#
# COMPACT_ATOMS: atom_id res chain seq x y z
N MET A 1 -3.85 -0.80 -18.59
CA MET A 1 -2.68 -0.30 -17.82
C MET A 1 -3.17 0.39 -16.57
N SER A 2 -2.65 0.03 -15.42
CA SER A 2 -3.08 0.62 -14.15
C SER A 2 -2.39 1.96 -13.91
N ALA A 3 -3.10 2.91 -13.26
CA ALA A 3 -2.51 4.18 -12.87
C ALA A 3 -1.69 4.05 -11.59
N LEU A 4 -2.07 3.14 -10.70
CA LEU A 4 -1.46 2.92 -9.39
C LEU A 4 -1.22 1.43 -9.17
N THR A 5 -0.04 1.07 -8.68
CA THR A 5 0.21 -0.25 -8.13
C THR A 5 0.36 -0.13 -6.62
N ILE A 6 -0.49 -0.85 -5.87
CA ILE A 6 -0.39 -0.95 -4.42
C ILE A 6 0.41 -2.22 -4.11
N ILE A 7 1.53 -2.04 -3.42
CA ILE A 7 2.39 -3.15 -2.99
C ILE A 7 2.15 -3.35 -1.50
N LEU A 8 1.39 -4.40 -1.18
CA LEU A 8 0.97 -4.71 0.18
C LEU A 8 1.85 -5.81 0.76
N SER A 9 2.56 -5.49 1.82
CA SER A 9 3.42 -6.44 2.52
C SER A 9 2.69 -7.08 3.69
N GLU A 10 2.69 -8.41 3.72
CA GLU A 10 2.09 -9.18 4.81
C GLU A 10 3.04 -9.18 6.00
N THR A 11 2.71 -8.47 7.06
CA THR A 11 3.58 -8.28 8.23
C THR A 11 3.03 -8.92 9.51
N GLU A 12 1.74 -9.25 9.53
CA GLU A 12 1.05 -9.78 10.72
C GLU A 12 0.51 -11.20 10.49
N GLU A 13 1.22 -11.98 9.70
CA GLU A 13 0.87 -13.37 9.37
C GLU A 13 -0.53 -13.53 8.75
N GLY A 14 -1.00 -12.49 8.08
CA GLY A 14 -2.29 -12.51 7.40
C GLY A 14 -3.48 -12.11 8.27
N ALA A 15 -3.26 -11.76 9.55
CA ALA A 15 -4.34 -11.45 10.49
C ALA A 15 -5.26 -10.32 10.03
N TYR A 16 -4.71 -9.30 9.35
CA TYR A 16 -5.45 -8.13 8.88
C TYR A 16 -5.38 -7.97 7.37
N LEU A 17 -4.85 -8.96 6.67
CA LEU A 17 -4.50 -8.82 5.25
C LEU A 17 -5.73 -8.57 4.38
N ARG A 18 -6.80 -9.35 4.58
CA ARG A 18 -8.03 -9.19 3.81
C ARG A 18 -8.65 -7.81 3.99
N GLU A 19 -8.72 -7.34 5.23
CA GLU A 19 -9.28 -6.02 5.53
C GLU A 19 -8.43 -4.91 4.91
N THR A 20 -7.11 -5.00 5.05
CA THR A 20 -6.18 -4.02 4.47
C THR A 20 -6.33 -3.98 2.94
N ALA A 21 -6.36 -5.13 2.30
CA ALA A 21 -6.51 -5.23 0.85
C ALA A 21 -7.86 -4.68 0.39
N ALA A 22 -8.95 -5.08 1.05
CA ALA A 22 -10.29 -4.65 0.69
C ALA A 22 -10.46 -3.13 0.83
N GLU A 23 -9.96 -2.56 1.93
CA GLU A 23 -10.02 -1.12 2.16
C GLU A 23 -9.19 -0.34 1.14
N ALA A 24 -8.01 -0.86 0.78
CA ALA A 24 -7.16 -0.23 -0.22
C ALA A 24 -7.83 -0.21 -1.60
N LEU A 25 -8.41 -1.32 -2.02
CA LEU A 25 -9.12 -1.39 -3.30
C LEU A 25 -10.37 -0.51 -3.29
N SER A 26 -11.09 -0.47 -2.18
CA SER A 26 -12.26 0.40 -2.02
C SER A 26 -11.87 1.87 -2.12
N ALA A 27 -10.79 2.27 -1.46
CA ALA A 27 -10.29 3.64 -1.52
C ALA A 27 -9.96 4.06 -2.95
N ALA A 28 -9.26 3.20 -3.68
CA ALA A 28 -8.92 3.45 -5.09
C ALA A 28 -10.17 3.56 -5.95
N SER A 29 -11.15 2.69 -5.73
CA SER A 29 -12.42 2.70 -6.47
C SER A 29 -13.20 4.00 -6.23
N VAL A 30 -13.28 4.45 -4.98
CA VAL A 30 -13.96 5.71 -4.63
C VAL A 30 -13.28 6.90 -5.30
N CYS A 31 -11.96 6.89 -5.40
CA CYS A 31 -11.19 7.95 -6.08
C CYS A 31 -11.22 7.84 -7.60
N GLY A 32 -11.79 6.78 -8.16
CA GLY A 32 -11.79 6.55 -9.61
C GLY A 32 -10.42 6.20 -10.17
N ILE A 33 -9.54 5.64 -9.35
CA ILE A 33 -8.18 5.28 -9.74
C ILE A 33 -8.14 3.81 -10.14
N ASP A 34 -7.65 3.55 -11.35
CA ASP A 34 -7.41 2.18 -11.81
C ASP A 34 -6.17 1.63 -11.11
N VAL A 35 -6.33 0.49 -10.42
CA VAL A 35 -5.32 -0.02 -9.51
C VAL A 35 -4.98 -1.47 -9.76
N GLU A 36 -3.70 -1.80 -9.63
CA GLU A 36 -3.18 -3.16 -9.52
C GLU A 36 -2.78 -3.40 -8.07
N LEU A 37 -3.24 -4.49 -7.47
CA LEU A 37 -2.82 -4.89 -6.12
C LEU A 37 -1.82 -6.04 -6.21
N VAL A 38 -0.66 -5.84 -5.61
CA VAL A 38 0.38 -6.87 -5.49
C VAL A 38 0.62 -7.12 -4.01
N VAL A 39 0.46 -8.37 -3.58
CA VAL A 39 0.68 -8.77 -2.19
C VAL A 39 1.97 -9.56 -2.11
N VAL A 40 2.87 -9.19 -1.22
CA VAL A 40 4.12 -9.90 -0.99
C VAL A 40 4.07 -10.56 0.37
N SER A 41 4.38 -11.85 0.42
CA SER A 41 4.20 -12.65 1.62
C SER A 41 5.26 -13.73 1.77
N GLN A 42 5.53 -14.08 3.02
CA GLN A 42 6.31 -15.25 3.42
C GLN A 42 5.41 -16.48 3.56
N HIS A 43 4.09 -16.30 3.64
CA HIS A 43 3.08 -17.34 3.92
C HIS A 43 2.09 -17.45 2.75
N LEU A 44 2.58 -17.93 1.60
CA LEU A 44 1.82 -17.96 0.35
C LEU A 44 0.45 -18.64 0.48
N GLU A 45 0.39 -19.82 1.10
CA GLU A 45 -0.86 -20.56 1.24
C GLU A 45 -1.90 -19.81 2.06
N THR A 46 -1.47 -19.21 3.18
CA THR A 46 -2.33 -18.41 4.03
C THR A 46 -2.89 -17.22 3.26
N VAL A 47 -2.05 -16.53 2.52
CA VAL A 47 -2.44 -15.36 1.73
C VAL A 47 -3.43 -15.74 0.63
N LEU A 48 -3.17 -16.83 -0.07
CA LEU A 48 -4.08 -17.29 -1.13
C LEU A 48 -5.46 -17.64 -0.57
N GLN A 49 -5.53 -18.21 0.63
CA GLN A 49 -6.81 -18.49 1.29
C GLN A 49 -7.52 -17.20 1.73
N CYS A 50 -6.78 -16.28 2.34
CA CYS A 50 -7.34 -15.01 2.83
C CYS A 50 -7.86 -14.13 1.71
N LEU A 51 -7.23 -14.18 0.53
CA LEU A 51 -7.50 -13.28 -0.58
C LEU A 51 -8.13 -13.99 -1.79
N ALA A 52 -8.76 -15.15 -1.56
CA ALA A 52 -9.34 -15.96 -2.65
C ALA A 52 -10.36 -15.19 -3.50
N ASP A 53 -11.08 -14.25 -2.91
CA ASP A 53 -12.09 -13.43 -3.58
C ASP A 53 -11.64 -11.99 -3.86
N VAL A 54 -10.37 -11.69 -3.62
CA VAL A 54 -9.80 -10.35 -3.83
C VAL A 54 -8.91 -10.39 -5.07
N PRO A 55 -9.14 -9.52 -6.07
CA PRO A 55 -8.31 -9.50 -7.26
C PRO A 55 -6.92 -8.93 -6.94
N CYS A 56 -5.92 -9.80 -6.95
CA CYS A 56 -4.54 -9.42 -6.65
C CYS A 56 -3.56 -10.42 -7.24
N ARG A 57 -2.31 -9.98 -7.34
CA ARG A 57 -1.18 -10.84 -7.69
C ARG A 57 -0.36 -11.05 -6.42
N VAL A 58 0.00 -12.30 -6.14
CA VAL A 58 0.73 -12.65 -4.91
C VAL A 58 2.15 -13.08 -5.27
N LEU A 59 3.12 -12.48 -4.58
CA LEU A 59 4.54 -12.83 -4.70
C LEU A 59 5.00 -13.46 -3.38
N ALA A 60 5.69 -14.59 -3.49
CA ALA A 60 6.23 -15.29 -2.31
C ALA A 60 7.70 -14.95 -2.10
N HIS A 61 8.08 -14.75 -0.84
CA HIS A 61 9.47 -14.57 -0.42
C HIS A 61 9.77 -15.44 0.77
N GLU A 62 10.95 -16.04 0.79
CA GLU A 62 11.35 -16.95 1.88
C GLU A 62 11.68 -16.21 3.16
N GLU A 63 12.26 -15.02 3.05
CA GLU A 63 12.69 -14.23 4.20
C GLU A 63 11.91 -12.94 4.31
N LYS A 64 11.62 -12.52 5.54
CA LYS A 64 10.96 -11.25 5.80
C LYS A 64 11.96 -10.10 5.68
N ASN A 65 11.92 -9.41 4.56
CA ASN A 65 12.75 -8.24 4.31
C ASN A 65 11.91 -7.24 3.53
N LEU A 66 11.42 -6.20 4.20
CA LEU A 66 10.49 -5.24 3.59
C LEU A 66 11.10 -4.53 2.38
N ALA A 67 12.39 -4.21 2.42
CA ALA A 67 13.04 -3.56 1.29
C ALA A 67 13.06 -4.48 0.06
N ALA A 68 13.42 -5.75 0.23
CA ALA A 68 13.40 -6.73 -0.84
C ALA A 68 11.98 -6.97 -1.35
N TRP A 69 10.98 -7.02 -0.47
CA TRP A 69 9.59 -7.22 -0.82
C TRP A 69 9.06 -6.05 -1.64
N ASN A 70 9.36 -4.83 -1.21
CA ASN A 70 8.96 -3.63 -1.95
C ASN A 70 9.60 -3.59 -3.33
N ASN A 71 10.86 -3.94 -3.43
CA ASN A 71 11.56 -4.00 -4.71
C ASN A 71 10.97 -5.07 -5.64
N SER A 72 10.66 -6.24 -5.11
CA SER A 72 10.03 -7.31 -5.90
C SER A 72 8.65 -6.91 -6.40
N GLY A 73 7.87 -6.26 -5.56
CA GLY A 73 6.55 -5.76 -5.96
C GLY A 73 6.64 -4.67 -7.02
N ALA A 74 7.60 -3.77 -6.88
CA ALA A 74 7.81 -2.67 -7.82
C ALA A 74 8.31 -3.15 -9.19
N GLU A 75 9.14 -4.18 -9.20
CA GLU A 75 9.78 -4.68 -10.42
C GLU A 75 8.79 -5.12 -11.50
N GLY A 76 7.69 -5.75 -11.09
CA GLY A 76 6.64 -6.18 -12.02
C GLY A 76 5.42 -5.29 -12.06
N ALA A 77 5.50 -4.09 -11.48
CA ALA A 77 4.35 -3.20 -11.36
C ALA A 77 3.94 -2.61 -12.70
N SER A 78 2.63 -2.54 -12.95
CA SER A 78 2.07 -1.92 -14.16
C SER A 78 1.69 -0.45 -13.97
N GLY A 79 1.58 0.01 -12.73
CA GLY A 79 1.16 1.38 -12.42
C GLY A 79 2.26 2.41 -12.63
N GLU A 80 1.88 3.61 -13.02
CA GLU A 80 2.82 4.73 -13.09
C GLU A 80 3.20 5.24 -11.70
N LEU A 81 2.32 5.06 -10.73
CA LEU A 81 2.54 5.41 -9.35
C LEU A 81 2.61 4.14 -8.50
N LEU A 82 3.44 4.15 -7.48
CA LEU A 82 3.59 3.03 -6.55
C LEU A 82 3.18 3.47 -5.15
N LEU A 83 2.40 2.64 -4.47
CA LEU A 83 2.06 2.84 -3.07
C LEU A 83 2.55 1.63 -2.28
N PHE A 84 3.44 1.86 -1.32
CA PHE A 84 3.93 0.82 -0.43
C PHE A 84 3.07 0.82 0.84
N LEU A 85 2.39 -0.27 1.09
CA LEU A 85 1.43 -0.40 2.18
C LEU A 85 1.76 -1.64 3.01
N GLN A 86 1.70 -1.51 4.33
CA GLN A 86 1.88 -2.66 5.22
C GLN A 86 0.54 -3.13 5.74
N GLU A 87 0.44 -4.43 6.01
CA GLU A 87 -0.74 -5.04 6.59
C GLU A 87 -1.13 -4.35 7.90
N GLY A 88 -2.42 -4.10 8.08
CA GLY A 88 -2.96 -3.44 9.27
C GLY A 88 -3.16 -1.94 9.12
N ILE A 89 -2.63 -1.34 8.05
CA ILE A 89 -2.81 0.09 7.78
C ILE A 89 -4.08 0.29 6.96
N ILE A 90 -4.96 1.15 7.41
CA ILE A 90 -6.19 1.48 6.70
C ILE A 90 -5.95 2.67 5.79
N LEU A 91 -6.13 2.45 4.49
CA LEU A 91 -6.02 3.49 3.49
C LEU A 91 -7.41 4.10 3.27
N THR A 92 -7.56 5.39 3.57
CA THR A 92 -8.81 6.09 3.34
C THR A 92 -8.85 6.69 1.93
N PRO A 93 -10.04 6.85 1.32
CA PRO A 93 -10.14 7.50 0.01
C PRO A 93 -9.57 8.91 0.01
N ARG A 94 -9.86 9.69 1.04
CA ARG A 94 -9.34 11.06 1.15
C ARG A 94 -7.82 11.09 1.28
N GLY A 95 -7.26 10.20 2.09
CA GLY A 95 -5.80 10.10 2.25
C GLY A 95 -5.11 9.74 0.95
N LEU A 96 -5.65 8.74 0.24
CA LEU A 96 -5.11 8.34 -1.06
C LEU A 96 -5.20 9.48 -2.07
N GLN A 97 -6.35 10.14 -2.17
CA GLN A 97 -6.54 11.24 -3.10
C GLN A 97 -5.56 12.38 -2.84
N LYS A 98 -5.37 12.75 -1.57
CA LYS A 98 -4.44 13.81 -1.20
C LYS A 98 -2.99 13.48 -1.56
N MET A 99 -2.58 12.24 -1.32
CA MET A 99 -1.22 11.82 -1.67
C MET A 99 -1.00 11.82 -3.18
N VAL A 100 -1.96 11.32 -3.95
CA VAL A 100 -1.86 11.31 -5.41
C VAL A 100 -1.84 12.74 -5.97
N GLU A 101 -2.74 13.61 -5.51
CA GLU A 101 -2.78 15.01 -5.94
C GLU A 101 -1.45 15.72 -5.64
N THR A 102 -0.90 15.52 -4.45
CA THR A 102 0.37 16.13 -4.05
C THR A 102 1.52 15.67 -4.94
N LEU A 103 1.58 14.36 -5.20
CA LEU A 103 2.65 13.79 -6.03
C LEU A 103 2.58 14.30 -7.47
N LEU A 104 1.38 14.52 -8.00
CA LEU A 104 1.19 14.99 -9.37
C LEU A 104 1.23 16.51 -9.51
N LEU A 105 1.29 17.23 -8.38
CA LEU A 105 1.29 18.70 -8.38
C LEU A 105 2.56 19.29 -9.02
N ASP A 106 3.69 18.63 -8.82
CA ASP A 106 4.99 19.12 -9.27
C ASP A 106 5.89 17.93 -9.65
N THR A 107 6.49 18.00 -10.83
CA THR A 107 7.36 16.93 -11.33
C THR A 107 8.65 16.75 -10.53
N THR A 108 8.97 17.70 -9.65
CA THR A 108 10.14 17.58 -8.76
C THR A 108 9.86 16.76 -7.51
N ILE A 109 8.58 16.46 -7.22
CA ILE A 109 8.20 15.64 -6.07
C ILE A 109 8.35 14.17 -6.45
N ALA A 110 9.27 13.46 -5.77
CA ALA A 110 9.54 12.05 -6.03
C ALA A 110 8.70 11.10 -5.16
N ALA A 111 8.35 11.53 -3.95
CA ALA A 111 7.60 10.69 -3.02
C ALA A 111 6.82 11.54 -2.03
N VAL A 112 5.69 11.02 -1.56
CA VAL A 112 4.88 11.62 -0.51
C VAL A 112 4.55 10.56 0.52
N GLY A 113 4.31 10.98 1.76
CA GLY A 113 3.83 10.11 2.81
C GLY A 113 2.86 10.85 3.72
N PRO A 114 1.98 10.14 4.42
CA PRO A 114 1.04 10.77 5.33
C PRO A 114 1.72 11.22 6.61
N PHE A 115 1.08 12.15 7.34
CA PHE A 115 1.46 12.42 8.71
C PHE A 115 1.06 11.27 9.62
N SER A 116 1.84 11.06 10.67
CA SER A 116 1.56 10.02 11.67
C SER A 116 1.68 10.62 13.07
N ASN A 117 0.84 10.15 14.00
CA ASN A 117 0.97 10.51 15.41
C ASN A 117 1.97 9.58 16.14
N ARG A 118 2.55 8.63 15.44
CA ARG A 118 3.50 7.63 15.96
C ARG A 118 4.58 7.33 14.92
N THR A 119 5.67 8.08 14.97
CA THR A 119 6.79 7.88 14.06
C THR A 119 8.09 8.34 14.70
N THR A 120 9.20 7.76 14.27
CA THR A 120 10.53 8.20 14.64
C THR A 120 11.00 9.42 13.84
N PHE A 121 10.28 9.79 12.79
CA PHE A 121 10.64 10.93 11.94
C PHE A 121 9.80 12.15 12.34
N SER A 122 10.45 13.19 12.85
CA SER A 122 9.77 14.39 13.34
C SER A 122 8.95 15.11 12.26
N TRP A 123 9.40 15.06 11.01
CA TRP A 123 8.70 15.67 9.88
C TRP A 123 7.39 14.97 9.53
N GLN A 124 7.22 13.74 9.99
CA GLN A 124 6.03 12.93 9.76
C GLN A 124 5.06 12.94 10.94
N TYR A 125 5.47 13.53 12.07
CA TYR A 125 4.69 13.51 13.30
C TYR A 125 3.60 14.58 13.30
N LEU A 126 2.38 14.17 13.59
CA LEU A 126 1.24 15.07 13.75
C LEU A 126 0.81 15.07 15.21
N ASN A 127 0.93 16.25 15.85
CA ASN A 127 0.50 16.42 17.23
C ASN A 127 -1.04 16.58 17.25
N ALA A 128 -1.71 15.73 18.02
CA ALA A 128 -3.18 15.75 18.13
C ALA A 128 -3.74 17.09 18.61
N GLU A 129 -2.99 17.83 19.43
CA GLU A 129 -3.38 19.15 19.90
C GLU A 129 -3.42 20.22 18.81
N LYS A 130 -2.75 19.97 17.69
CA LYS A 130 -2.69 20.88 16.54
C LYS A 130 -3.63 20.47 15.40
N MET A 131 -4.34 19.41 15.61
CA MET A 131 -5.34 18.96 14.66
C MET A 131 -6.62 19.79 14.82
#